data_a3002a31f176c269798c89a549893c12
#
_entry.id   a3002a31f176c269798c89a549893c12
#
_cell.length_a   1.000
_cell.length_b   1.000
_cell.length_c   1.000
_cell.angle_alpha   90.00
_cell.angle_beta   90.00
_cell.angle_gamma   90.00
#
_symmetry.space_group_name_H-M   'P 1'
#
loop_
_entity.id
_entity.type
_entity.pdbx_description
1 polymer ?
#
loop_
_entity_poly.entity_id
_entity_poly.type
_entity_poly.pdbx_seq_one_letter_code
_entity_poly.pdbx_strand_id
1 'polypeptide(L)'
;MKKYSRFAIYYAPPKGSVLEEFGKYWFGWDPLVAKFINNKQRINYLNRFGIKNLKSIDNNILMAKKYGFHGTLIPPFKLNNNYNRKKLFKKIEVVAKKYKKFNFYKFKLKKIDNFYAFVQSKKNNNINKLSNRLVRELFKF
;
A
#
# COMPACT_ATOMS: atom_id res chain seq x y z
N MET A 1 -11.05 23.99 -0.27
CA MET A 1 -10.25 22.78 0.03
C MET A 1 -11.17 21.57 0.16
N LYS A 2 -10.95 20.45 -0.58
CA LYS A 2 -11.71 19.21 -0.36
C LYS A 2 -11.45 18.70 1.06
N LYS A 3 -12.48 18.63 1.87
CA LYS A 3 -12.42 18.05 3.22
C LYS A 3 -12.29 16.54 3.07
N TYR A 4 -11.11 15.96 3.32
CA TYR A 4 -10.93 14.52 3.32
C TYR A 4 -11.80 13.91 4.41
N SER A 5 -12.65 12.95 4.04
CA SER A 5 -13.58 12.33 4.98
C SER A 5 -12.94 11.19 5.78
N ARG A 6 -11.93 10.52 5.23
CA ARG A 6 -11.27 9.36 5.86
C ARG A 6 -9.78 9.32 5.52
N PHE A 7 -9.01 8.72 6.43
CA PHE A 7 -7.58 8.46 6.32
C PHE A 7 -7.34 6.97 6.54
N ALA A 8 -6.30 6.44 5.92
CA ALA A 8 -5.77 5.11 6.19
C ALA A 8 -4.24 5.19 6.18
N ILE A 9 -3.56 4.29 6.86
CA ILE A 9 -2.10 4.24 6.84
C ILE A 9 -1.69 2.94 6.19
N TYR A 10 -0.94 3.07 5.12
CA TYR A 10 -0.46 1.98 4.31
C TYR A 10 1.06 1.88 4.36
N TYR A 11 1.56 0.66 4.35
CA TYR A 11 2.89 0.38 3.88
C TYR A 11 2.83 0.30 2.35
N ALA A 12 3.71 1.01 1.69
CA ALA A 12 3.94 0.86 0.26
C ALA A 12 5.41 0.48 0.02
N PRO A 13 5.72 -0.30 -1.02
CA PRO A 13 7.11 -0.59 -1.37
C PRO A 13 7.87 0.71 -1.66
N PRO A 14 9.18 0.75 -1.39
CA PRO A 14 9.99 1.93 -1.67
C PRO A 14 9.91 2.32 -3.15
N LYS A 15 9.83 3.63 -3.41
CA LYS A 15 9.84 4.17 -4.78
C LYS A 15 11.06 3.66 -5.56
N GLY A 16 10.84 3.22 -6.80
CA GLY A 16 11.86 2.68 -7.69
C GLY A 16 12.26 1.23 -7.36
N SER A 17 11.64 0.58 -6.37
CA SER A 17 11.84 -0.85 -6.15
C SER A 17 11.08 -1.68 -7.18
N VAL A 18 11.61 -2.88 -7.50
CA VAL A 18 10.96 -3.81 -8.43
C VAL A 18 9.50 -4.10 -8.02
N LEU A 19 9.23 -4.22 -6.74
CA LEU A 19 7.88 -4.50 -6.23
C LEU A 19 6.94 -3.30 -6.40
N GLU A 20 7.43 -2.08 -6.22
CA GLU A 20 6.65 -0.86 -6.47
C GLU A 20 6.32 -0.72 -7.94
N GLU A 21 7.31 -0.88 -8.81
CA GLU A 21 7.11 -0.82 -10.26
C GLU A 21 6.17 -1.91 -10.74
N PHE A 22 6.38 -3.18 -10.32
CA PHE A 22 5.48 -4.26 -10.65
C PHE A 22 4.04 -3.91 -10.25
N GLY A 23 3.85 -3.42 -9.03
CA GLY A 23 2.54 -3.02 -8.53
C GLY A 23 1.87 -1.94 -9.37
N LYS A 24 2.62 -0.90 -9.78
CA LYS A 24 2.09 0.17 -10.66
C LYS A 24 1.55 -0.39 -11.98
N TYR A 25 2.35 -1.18 -12.67
CA TYR A 25 1.99 -1.71 -13.97
C TYR A 25 0.90 -2.79 -13.87
N TRP A 26 0.94 -3.60 -12.81
CA TRP A 26 -0.13 -4.56 -12.53
C TRP A 26 -1.48 -3.89 -12.34
N PHE A 27 -1.57 -2.90 -11.48
CA PHE A 27 -2.80 -2.15 -11.22
C PHE A 27 -3.12 -1.10 -12.30
N GLY A 28 -2.16 -0.72 -13.14
CA GLY A 28 -2.31 0.39 -14.09
C GLY A 28 -2.54 1.75 -13.40
N TRP A 29 -2.02 1.90 -12.18
CA TRP A 29 -2.20 3.08 -11.35
C TRP A 29 -0.93 3.38 -10.53
N ASP A 30 -0.45 4.61 -10.61
CA ASP A 30 0.63 5.12 -9.77
C ASP A 30 0.04 5.94 -8.63
N PRO A 31 0.01 5.41 -7.39
CA PRO A 31 -0.58 6.10 -6.25
C PRO A 31 0.25 7.29 -5.77
N LEU A 32 1.54 7.36 -6.10
CA LEU A 32 2.43 8.45 -5.65
C LEU A 32 2.15 9.76 -6.39
N VAL A 33 1.76 9.66 -7.66
CA VAL A 33 1.46 10.82 -8.51
C VAL A 33 -0.02 10.88 -8.93
N ALA A 34 -0.83 9.93 -8.47
CA ALA A 34 -2.25 9.81 -8.77
C ALA A 34 -2.55 9.81 -10.28
N LYS A 35 -1.80 8.99 -11.04
CA LYS A 35 -1.93 8.89 -12.50
C LYS A 35 -2.18 7.46 -12.94
N PHE A 36 -3.03 7.33 -13.98
CA PHE A 36 -3.20 6.05 -14.68
C PHE A 36 -2.02 5.79 -15.60
N ILE A 37 -1.67 4.50 -15.71
CA ILE A 37 -0.67 3.99 -16.66
C ILE A 37 -1.42 3.38 -17.83
N ASN A 38 -1.08 3.81 -19.06
CA ASN A 38 -1.76 3.31 -20.25
C ASN A 38 -1.43 1.82 -20.51
N ASN A 39 -2.32 1.15 -21.25
CA ASN A 39 -2.22 -0.28 -21.48
C ASN A 39 -0.97 -0.69 -22.26
N LYS A 40 -0.49 0.15 -23.20
CA LYS A 40 0.74 -0.12 -23.95
C LYS A 40 1.95 -0.19 -23.01
N GLN A 41 2.08 0.78 -22.11
CA GLN A 41 3.15 0.79 -21.09
C GLN A 41 3.03 -0.41 -20.14
N ARG A 42 1.81 -0.75 -19.72
CA ARG A 42 1.54 -1.92 -18.86
C ARG A 42 1.99 -3.20 -19.53
N ILE A 43 1.57 -3.46 -20.76
CA ILE A 43 1.93 -4.68 -21.53
C ILE A 43 3.44 -4.75 -21.70
N ASN A 44 4.09 -3.67 -22.14
CA ASN A 44 5.54 -3.64 -22.34
C ASN A 44 6.31 -3.99 -21.06
N TYR A 45 5.88 -3.50 -19.91
CA TYR A 45 6.51 -3.83 -18.64
C TYR A 45 6.21 -5.27 -18.18
N LEU A 46 4.94 -5.67 -18.21
CA LEU A 46 4.48 -6.95 -17.69
C LEU A 46 4.86 -8.14 -18.58
N ASN A 47 5.11 -7.89 -19.87
CA ASN A 47 5.63 -8.93 -20.79
C ASN A 47 6.98 -9.53 -20.31
N ARG A 48 7.78 -8.77 -19.58
CA ARG A 48 9.03 -9.26 -18.93
C ARG A 48 8.77 -10.38 -17.93
N PHE A 49 7.53 -10.51 -17.44
CA PHE A 49 7.05 -11.55 -16.52
C PHE A 49 6.11 -12.56 -17.22
N GLY A 50 6.13 -12.61 -18.56
CA GLY A 50 5.31 -13.52 -19.36
C GLY A 50 3.82 -13.10 -19.50
N ILE A 51 3.46 -11.90 -19.07
CA ILE A 51 2.07 -11.41 -19.11
C ILE A 51 1.84 -10.64 -20.41
N LYS A 52 1.12 -11.26 -21.34
CA LYS A 52 0.86 -10.72 -22.68
C LYS A 52 -0.51 -10.09 -22.84
N ASN A 53 -1.45 -10.32 -21.92
CA ASN A 53 -2.83 -9.86 -22.00
C ASN A 53 -3.30 -9.31 -20.63
N LEU A 54 -3.89 -8.11 -20.66
CA LEU A 54 -4.36 -7.42 -19.46
C LEU A 54 -5.80 -7.79 -19.06
N LYS A 55 -6.59 -8.41 -19.95
CA LYS A 55 -8.01 -8.68 -19.69
C LYS A 55 -8.25 -9.50 -18.42
N SER A 56 -7.49 -10.56 -18.22
CA SER A 56 -7.58 -11.38 -17.02
C SER A 56 -7.14 -10.64 -15.76
N ILE A 57 -6.13 -9.78 -15.85
CA ILE A 57 -5.67 -8.95 -14.73
C ILE A 57 -6.74 -7.94 -14.39
N ASP A 58 -7.22 -7.17 -15.37
CA ASP A 58 -8.14 -6.06 -15.14
C ASP A 58 -9.44 -6.50 -14.49
N ASN A 59 -9.96 -7.68 -14.84
CA ASN A 59 -11.13 -8.26 -14.19
C ASN A 59 -10.90 -8.57 -12.70
N ASN A 60 -9.69 -8.97 -12.33
CA ASN A 60 -9.36 -9.36 -10.96
C ASN A 60 -8.95 -8.20 -10.05
N ILE A 61 -8.61 -7.03 -10.62
CA ILE A 61 -8.11 -5.88 -9.85
C ILE A 61 -9.11 -4.72 -9.71
N LEU A 62 -10.32 -4.83 -10.26
CA LEU A 62 -11.30 -3.74 -10.34
C LEU A 62 -11.46 -2.97 -9.02
N MET A 63 -11.60 -3.69 -7.90
CA MET A 63 -11.79 -3.09 -6.58
C MET A 63 -10.50 -2.55 -5.97
N ALA A 64 -9.36 -3.19 -6.25
CA ALA A 64 -8.06 -2.86 -5.67
C ALA A 64 -7.32 -1.74 -6.44
N LYS A 65 -7.61 -1.58 -7.72
CA LYS A 65 -6.91 -0.70 -8.67
C LYS A 65 -6.67 0.71 -8.12
N LYS A 66 -7.68 1.34 -7.55
CA LYS A 66 -7.62 2.73 -7.06
C LYS A 66 -6.73 2.96 -5.84
N TYR A 67 -6.40 1.89 -5.11
CA TYR A 67 -5.58 1.99 -3.89
C TYR A 67 -4.10 1.73 -4.16
N GLY A 68 -3.76 1.16 -5.33
CA GLY A 68 -2.41 0.73 -5.66
C GLY A 68 -1.94 -0.48 -4.83
N PHE A 69 -0.65 -0.82 -4.99
CA PHE A 69 -0.05 -1.95 -4.29
C PHE A 69 0.39 -1.54 -2.88
N HIS A 70 -0.28 -2.09 -1.86
CA HIS A 70 -0.04 -1.69 -0.47
C HIS A 70 -0.35 -2.80 0.53
N GLY A 71 0.15 -2.63 1.75
CA GLY A 71 -0.29 -3.37 2.94
C GLY A 71 -0.89 -2.41 3.97
N THR A 72 -2.06 -2.71 4.49
CA THR A 72 -2.75 -1.86 5.46
C THR A 72 -2.11 -1.98 6.83
N LEU A 73 -1.63 -0.86 7.38
CA LEU A 73 -1.15 -0.74 8.76
C LEU A 73 -2.27 -0.25 9.70
N ILE A 74 -3.06 0.71 9.23
CA ILE A 74 -4.28 1.17 9.92
C ILE A 74 -5.40 1.25 8.89
N PRO A 75 -6.54 0.59 9.14
CA PRO A 75 -7.70 0.65 8.26
C PRO A 75 -8.28 2.09 8.20
N PRO A 76 -9.20 2.37 7.27
CA PRO A 76 -9.78 3.70 7.11
C PRO A 76 -10.47 4.21 8.38
N PHE A 77 -10.11 5.42 8.83
CA PHE A 77 -10.67 6.10 9.99
C PHE A 77 -11.00 7.57 9.67
N LYS A 78 -11.83 8.18 10.48
CA LYS A 78 -12.11 9.63 10.43
C LYS A 78 -11.30 10.32 11.52
N LEU A 79 -10.75 11.50 11.22
CA LEU A 79 -10.13 12.32 12.26
C LEU A 79 -11.20 12.88 13.19
N ASN A 80 -10.88 12.91 14.47
CA ASN A 80 -11.62 13.67 15.44
C ASN A 80 -11.52 15.17 15.11
N ASN A 81 -12.55 15.93 15.39
CA ASN A 81 -12.68 17.36 15.04
C ASN A 81 -11.56 18.25 15.62
N ASN A 82 -10.92 17.83 16.69
CA ASN A 82 -9.80 18.54 17.34
C ASN A 82 -8.45 18.35 16.60
N TYR A 83 -8.43 17.52 15.57
CA TYR A 83 -7.23 17.18 14.81
C TYR A 83 -7.36 17.53 13.33
N ASN A 84 -6.24 17.83 12.72
CA ASN A 84 -6.15 18.11 11.30
C ASN A 84 -5.07 17.25 10.62
N ARG A 85 -5.06 17.25 9.30
CA ARG A 85 -4.08 16.49 8.49
C ARG A 85 -2.63 16.78 8.89
N LYS A 86 -2.28 18.03 9.19
CA LYS A 86 -0.90 18.42 9.56
C LYS A 86 -0.47 17.76 10.86
N LYS A 87 -1.34 17.77 11.88
CA LYS A 87 -1.09 17.10 13.17
C LYS A 87 -0.95 15.59 12.99
N LEU A 88 -1.83 14.97 12.17
CA LEU A 88 -1.75 13.54 11.85
C LEU A 88 -0.41 13.17 11.22
N PHE A 89 0.02 13.88 10.18
CA PHE A 89 1.28 13.58 9.50
C PHE A 89 2.49 13.75 10.42
N LYS A 90 2.53 14.83 11.20
CA LYS A 90 3.60 15.04 12.19
C LYS A 90 3.65 13.88 13.20
N LYS A 91 2.48 13.40 13.66
CA LYS A 91 2.44 12.28 14.60
C LYS A 91 2.93 10.99 13.98
N ILE A 92 2.51 10.67 12.75
CA ILE A 92 2.99 9.50 12.01
C ILE A 92 4.51 9.55 11.84
N GLU A 93 5.05 10.70 11.44
CA GLU A 93 6.49 10.90 11.28
C GLU A 93 7.26 10.66 12.58
N VAL A 94 6.78 11.20 13.70
CA VAL A 94 7.38 10.99 15.03
C VAL A 94 7.38 9.51 15.40
N VAL A 95 6.31 8.78 15.11
CA VAL A 95 6.25 7.34 15.37
C VAL A 95 7.21 6.60 14.46
N ALA A 96 7.22 6.90 13.15
CA ALA A 96 8.07 6.22 12.19
C ALA A 96 9.57 6.39 12.50
N LYS A 97 10.00 7.59 12.91
CA LYS A 97 11.40 7.88 13.29
C LYS A 97 11.91 7.05 14.47
N LYS A 98 11.04 6.49 15.30
CA LYS A 98 11.42 5.60 16.42
C LYS A 98 11.79 4.19 15.97
N TYR A 99 11.51 3.86 14.73
CA TYR A 99 11.81 2.53 14.19
C TYR A 99 13.04 2.56 13.29
N LYS A 100 13.99 1.68 13.58
CA LYS A 100 15.12 1.43 12.67
C LYS A 100 14.59 0.75 11.42
N LYS A 101 15.29 0.97 10.29
CA LYS A 101 15.04 0.25 9.04
C LYS A 101 15.09 -1.26 9.30
N PHE A 102 14.13 -1.99 8.79
CA PHE A 102 14.09 -3.45 8.86
C PHE A 102 13.73 -4.04 7.50
N ASN A 103 14.19 -5.25 7.26
CA ASN A 103 13.96 -5.95 6.01
C ASN A 103 12.69 -6.80 6.10
N PHE A 104 12.01 -6.94 4.97
CA PHE A 104 10.98 -7.95 4.81
C PHE A 104 11.62 -9.28 4.40
N TYR A 105 11.02 -10.39 4.85
CA TYR A 105 11.38 -11.72 4.34
C TYR A 105 10.86 -11.90 2.92
N LYS A 106 11.31 -12.97 2.24
CA LYS A 106 10.79 -13.33 0.92
C LYS A 106 9.26 -13.40 0.96
N PHE A 107 8.65 -12.83 -0.06
CA PHE A 107 7.21 -12.90 -0.23
C PHE A 107 6.82 -14.19 -0.95
N LYS A 108 5.64 -14.70 -0.63
CA LYS A 108 4.95 -15.75 -1.37
C LYS A 108 3.52 -15.30 -1.68
N LEU A 109 3.00 -15.70 -2.82
CA LEU A 109 1.60 -15.49 -3.16
C LEU A 109 0.74 -16.45 -2.35
N LYS A 110 -0.30 -15.95 -1.72
CA LYS A 110 -1.28 -16.75 -0.97
C LYS A 110 -2.68 -16.28 -1.30
N LYS A 111 -3.59 -17.23 -1.51
CA LYS A 111 -5.02 -16.95 -1.56
C LYS A 111 -5.53 -16.82 -0.12
N ILE A 112 -6.22 -15.71 0.17
CA ILE A 112 -6.85 -15.41 1.46
C ILE A 112 -8.31 -15.12 1.12
N ASP A 113 -9.21 -16.02 1.50
CA ASP A 113 -10.63 -15.97 1.13
C ASP A 113 -10.80 -15.74 -0.39
N ASN A 114 -11.30 -14.58 -0.80
CA ASN A 114 -11.61 -14.25 -2.19
C ASN A 114 -10.55 -13.37 -2.87
N PHE A 115 -9.35 -13.19 -2.27
CA PHE A 115 -8.30 -12.39 -2.89
C PHE A 115 -6.92 -13.05 -2.77
N TYR A 116 -5.99 -12.59 -3.62
CA TYR A 116 -4.59 -13.01 -3.57
C TYR A 116 -3.76 -11.91 -2.93
N ALA A 117 -2.86 -12.31 -2.03
CA ALA A 117 -1.95 -11.40 -1.35
C ALA A 117 -0.51 -11.90 -1.40
N PHE A 118 0.44 -10.97 -1.47
CA PHE A 118 1.83 -11.26 -1.14
C PHE A 118 1.99 -11.26 0.38
N VAL A 119 2.27 -12.44 0.93
CA VAL A 119 2.54 -12.60 2.36
C VAL A 119 4.01 -12.93 2.59
N GLN A 120 4.56 -12.49 3.69
CA GLN A 120 5.92 -12.85 4.04
C GLN A 120 6.03 -14.35 4.34
N SER A 121 7.13 -14.97 3.92
CA SER A 121 7.41 -16.40 4.16
C SER A 121 7.58 -16.74 5.64
N LYS A 122 7.98 -15.75 6.45
CA LYS A 122 8.14 -15.85 7.91
C LYS A 122 7.46 -14.67 8.59
N LYS A 123 7.02 -14.87 9.83
CA LYS A 123 6.42 -13.82 10.67
C LYS A 123 7.43 -12.67 10.87
N ASN A 124 7.01 -11.44 10.62
CA ASN A 124 7.81 -10.24 10.85
C ASN A 124 7.26 -9.45 12.04
N ASN A 125 7.90 -9.60 13.19
CA ASN A 125 7.45 -8.91 14.41
C ASN A 125 7.61 -7.39 14.33
N ASN A 126 8.53 -6.86 13.50
CA ASN A 126 8.76 -5.42 13.40
C ASN A 126 7.59 -4.69 12.75
N ILE A 127 7.02 -5.24 11.67
CA ILE A 127 5.84 -4.64 11.03
C ILE A 127 4.62 -4.66 11.97
N ASN A 128 4.43 -5.75 12.73
CA ASN A 128 3.35 -5.85 13.69
C ASN A 128 3.54 -4.85 14.85
N LYS A 129 4.77 -4.71 15.37
CA LYS A 129 5.10 -3.70 16.39
C LYS A 129 4.83 -2.29 15.89
N LEU A 130 5.21 -1.98 14.65
CA LEU A 130 4.95 -0.67 14.04
C LEU A 130 3.44 -0.41 13.91
N SER A 131 2.68 -1.36 13.35
CA SER A 131 1.22 -1.23 13.21
C SER A 131 0.54 -1.04 14.58
N ASN A 132 0.85 -1.88 15.56
CA ASN A 132 0.30 -1.76 16.91
C ASN A 132 0.65 -0.42 17.57
N ARG A 133 1.86 0.07 17.36
CA ARG A 133 2.28 1.38 17.88
C ARG A 133 1.52 2.51 17.21
N LEU A 134 1.36 2.47 15.90
CA LEU A 134 0.58 3.46 15.17
C LEU A 134 -0.87 3.49 15.67
N VAL A 135 -1.51 2.34 15.85
CA VAL A 135 -2.88 2.27 16.40
C VAL A 135 -2.96 2.95 17.76
N ARG A 136 -2.07 2.60 18.70
CA ARG A 136 -2.08 3.20 20.06
C ARG A 136 -1.84 4.70 20.04
N GLU A 137 -0.88 5.17 19.23
CA GLU A 137 -0.51 6.59 19.17
C GLU A 137 -1.55 7.46 18.45
N LEU A 138 -2.34 6.85 17.57
CA LEU A 138 -3.37 7.53 16.79
C LEU A 138 -4.79 7.27 17.33
N PHE A 139 -4.94 6.55 18.42
CA PHE A 139 -6.24 6.22 19.01
C PHE A 139 -7.11 7.46 19.32
N LYS A 140 -6.47 8.58 19.65
CA LYS A 140 -7.13 9.86 19.99
C LYS A 140 -7.42 10.75 18.77
N PHE A 141 -6.87 10.40 17.61
CA PHE A 141 -7.01 11.16 16.37
C PHE A 141 -8.31 10.84 15.64
#